data_e73d2d1b873c0998b7c88eb274d63cfa
#
_entry.id   e73d2d1b873c0998b7c88eb274d63cfa
#
_cell.length_a   1.000
_cell.length_b   1.000
_cell.length_c   1.000
_cell.angle_alpha   90.00
_cell.angle_beta   90.00
_cell.angle_gamma   90.00
#
_symmetry.space_group_name_H-M   'P 1'
#
loop_
_entity.id
_entity.type
_entity.pdbx_description
1 polymer ?
#
loop_
_entity_poly.entity_id
_entity_poly.type
_entity_poly.pdbx_seq_one_letter_code
_entity_poly.pdbx_strand_id
1 'polypeptide(L)'
;AVFSAYGIGSCDIGQSYAVVLADYKNETLKLAYTGLAEKAGRDMFAEGYSEDDYQITAQLVGTSKDSEVVHVLANEIAFPKSLSGSDSVILEFSARKILRAESQLQAKVSKGAVAKKDNVRSIFGDNGEWSDLPVYGVSSMKPGDHGAGPAVIEEEYFTCLVRQGWSFVVTELGDICLT
;
A
#
# COMPACT_ATOMS: atom_id res chain seq x y z
N ALA A 1 5.54 2.66 7.83
CA ALA A 1 5.50 1.48 6.97
C ALA A 1 6.87 0.83 6.99
N VAL A 2 6.98 -0.37 7.52
CA VAL A 2 8.23 -1.14 7.49
C VAL A 2 8.29 -1.82 6.13
N PHE A 3 9.15 -1.35 5.25
CA PHE A 3 9.45 -2.02 3.98
C PHE A 3 10.44 -3.15 4.22
N SER A 4 9.96 -4.25 4.78
CA SER A 4 10.71 -5.49 4.83
C SER A 4 10.30 -6.40 3.68
N ALA A 5 11.09 -7.44 3.39
CA ALA A 5 10.70 -8.47 2.42
C ALA A 5 9.34 -9.09 2.75
N TYR A 6 8.95 -9.15 4.02
CA TYR A 6 7.64 -9.57 4.49
C TYR A 6 6.53 -8.57 4.06
N GLY A 7 6.78 -7.26 4.19
CA GLY A 7 5.83 -6.24 3.74
C GLY A 7 5.59 -6.29 2.24
N ILE A 8 6.62 -6.57 1.43
CA ILE A 8 6.49 -6.78 -0.02
C ILE A 8 5.69 -8.05 -0.31
N GLY A 9 5.95 -9.15 0.40
CA GLY A 9 5.23 -10.41 0.23
C GLY A 9 3.77 -10.38 0.69
N SER A 10 3.36 -9.38 1.47
CA SER A 10 1.99 -9.18 1.94
C SER A 10 1.22 -8.08 1.20
N CYS A 11 1.85 -7.39 0.24
CA CYS A 11 1.18 -6.39 -0.59
C CYS A 11 0.23 -7.06 -1.59
N ASP A 12 -0.91 -6.41 -1.85
CA ASP A 12 -1.80 -6.83 -2.93
C ASP A 12 -1.05 -6.85 -4.27
N ILE A 13 -1.29 -7.89 -5.04
CA ILE A 13 -0.76 -8.00 -6.40
C ILE A 13 -1.81 -7.44 -7.35
N GLY A 14 -1.43 -6.51 -8.19
CA GLY A 14 -2.38 -5.88 -9.10
C GLY A 14 -1.75 -5.37 -10.38
N GLN A 15 -2.56 -5.46 -11.43
CA GLN A 15 -2.28 -4.89 -12.75
C GLN A 15 -3.32 -3.82 -13.05
N SER A 16 -2.88 -2.67 -13.54
CA SER A 16 -3.77 -1.56 -13.88
C SER A 16 -3.47 -1.07 -15.28
N TYR A 17 -4.52 -0.79 -16.03
CA TYR A 17 -4.47 -0.34 -17.42
C TYR A 17 -5.40 0.84 -17.62
N ALA A 18 -5.06 1.70 -18.55
CA ALA A 18 -5.91 2.79 -18.97
C ALA A 18 -5.87 2.91 -20.50
N VAL A 19 -7.03 3.18 -21.10
CA VAL A 19 -7.14 3.44 -22.53
C VAL A 19 -8.09 4.59 -22.78
N VAL A 20 -7.69 5.52 -23.63
CA VAL A 20 -8.57 6.60 -24.10
C VAL A 20 -9.52 6.02 -25.15
N LEU A 21 -10.82 6.23 -24.98
CA LEU A 21 -11.81 5.76 -25.92
C LEU A 21 -11.96 6.75 -27.08
N ALA A 22 -11.92 6.22 -28.30
CA ALA A 22 -11.96 7.03 -29.51
C ALA A 22 -13.35 7.64 -29.77
N ASP A 23 -14.41 7.01 -29.26
CA ASP A 23 -15.78 7.48 -29.34
C ASP A 23 -16.62 6.99 -28.15
N TYR A 24 -17.84 7.49 -28.03
CA TYR A 24 -18.76 7.17 -26.92
C TYR A 24 -19.76 6.05 -27.28
N LYS A 25 -19.32 5.06 -28.08
CA LYS A 25 -20.16 3.94 -28.47
C LYS A 25 -19.95 2.75 -27.54
N ASN A 26 -21.04 2.04 -27.26
CA ASN A 26 -21.00 0.84 -26.43
C ASN A 26 -20.14 -0.27 -27.05
N GLU A 27 -20.11 -0.37 -28.38
CA GLU A 27 -19.29 -1.33 -29.12
C GLU A 27 -17.79 -1.08 -28.87
N THR A 28 -17.36 0.18 -28.97
CA THR A 28 -15.96 0.58 -28.71
C THR A 28 -15.58 0.31 -27.25
N LEU A 29 -16.48 0.65 -26.32
CA LEU A 29 -16.26 0.36 -24.90
C LEU A 29 -16.13 -1.14 -24.63
N LYS A 30 -17.04 -1.96 -25.19
CA LYS A 30 -17.01 -3.42 -25.02
C LYS A 30 -15.73 -4.03 -25.59
N LEU A 31 -15.32 -3.57 -26.78
CA LEU A 31 -14.06 -4.05 -27.40
C LEU A 31 -12.85 -3.71 -26.54
N ALA A 32 -12.76 -2.46 -26.06
CA ALA A 32 -11.68 -2.02 -25.18
C ALA A 32 -11.68 -2.79 -23.86
N TYR A 33 -12.84 -2.97 -23.23
CA TYR A 33 -12.98 -3.74 -22.00
C TYR A 33 -12.51 -5.20 -22.18
N THR A 34 -12.98 -5.89 -23.23
CA THR A 34 -12.59 -7.27 -23.50
C THR A 34 -11.10 -7.39 -23.73
N GLY A 35 -10.51 -6.48 -24.52
CA GLY A 35 -9.07 -6.48 -24.76
C GLY A 35 -8.23 -6.26 -23.49
N LEU A 36 -8.69 -5.39 -22.58
CA LEU A 36 -8.02 -5.18 -21.31
C LEU A 36 -8.22 -6.35 -20.35
N ALA A 37 -9.41 -6.98 -20.35
CA ALA A 37 -9.66 -8.19 -19.55
C ALA A 37 -8.75 -9.36 -19.98
N GLU A 38 -8.64 -9.61 -21.27
CA GLU A 38 -7.74 -10.63 -21.80
C GLU A 38 -6.26 -10.34 -21.49
N LYS A 39 -5.86 -9.06 -21.59
CA LYS A 39 -4.50 -8.66 -21.23
C LYS A 39 -4.24 -8.88 -19.75
N ALA A 40 -5.16 -8.41 -18.88
CA ALA A 40 -5.05 -8.59 -17.43
C ALA A 40 -5.00 -10.08 -17.05
N GLY A 41 -5.82 -10.92 -17.69
CA GLY A 41 -5.80 -12.36 -17.47
C GLY A 41 -4.44 -12.99 -17.80
N ARG A 42 -3.83 -12.62 -18.93
CA ARG A 42 -2.48 -13.10 -19.28
C ARG A 42 -1.42 -12.62 -18.30
N ASP A 43 -1.48 -11.34 -17.89
CA ASP A 43 -0.50 -10.76 -17.00
C ASP A 43 -0.64 -11.33 -15.57
N MET A 44 -1.86 -11.52 -15.07
CA MET A 44 -2.11 -12.18 -13.76
C MET A 44 -1.72 -13.66 -13.79
N PHE A 45 -1.96 -14.36 -14.91
CA PHE A 45 -1.51 -15.74 -15.08
C PHE A 45 0.02 -15.87 -15.06
N ALA A 46 0.72 -14.91 -15.65
CA ALA A 46 2.19 -14.86 -15.59
C ALA A 46 2.71 -14.65 -14.15
N GLU A 47 1.93 -13.98 -13.29
CA GLU A 47 2.19 -13.83 -11.85
C GLU A 47 1.77 -15.08 -11.03
N GLY A 48 1.20 -16.10 -11.69
CA GLY A 48 0.80 -17.36 -11.06
C GLY A 48 -0.65 -17.40 -10.54
N TYR A 49 -1.52 -16.49 -10.99
CA TYR A 49 -2.91 -16.40 -10.57
C TYR A 49 -3.89 -16.80 -11.68
N SER A 50 -4.89 -17.62 -11.34
CA SER A 50 -6.03 -17.96 -12.21
C SER A 50 -7.15 -16.92 -12.09
N GLU A 51 -8.14 -16.98 -12.99
CA GLU A 51 -9.27 -16.02 -13.01
C GLU A 51 -10.06 -15.94 -11.70
N ASP A 52 -10.12 -17.05 -10.97
CA ASP A 52 -10.80 -17.12 -9.65
C ASP A 52 -10.01 -16.47 -8.51
N ASP A 53 -8.74 -16.14 -8.74
CA ASP A 53 -7.82 -15.66 -7.72
C ASP A 53 -7.81 -14.15 -7.55
N TYR A 54 -8.35 -13.39 -8.49
CA TYR A 54 -8.30 -11.93 -8.46
C TYR A 54 -9.65 -11.30 -8.79
N GLN A 55 -9.82 -10.07 -8.40
CA GLN A 55 -11.01 -9.28 -8.68
C GLN A 55 -10.72 -8.25 -9.77
N ILE A 56 -11.67 -8.08 -10.67
CA ILE A 56 -11.63 -7.05 -11.70
C ILE A 56 -12.47 -5.86 -11.26
N THR A 57 -11.93 -4.67 -11.41
CA THR A 57 -12.66 -3.42 -11.31
C THR A 57 -12.42 -2.60 -12.57
N ALA A 58 -13.45 -1.97 -13.09
CA ALA A 58 -13.35 -1.08 -14.23
C ALA A 58 -14.17 0.18 -14.01
N GLN A 59 -13.66 1.31 -14.48
CA GLN A 59 -14.36 2.58 -14.40
C GLN A 59 -14.11 3.44 -15.64
N LEU A 60 -15.06 4.29 -15.94
CA LEU A 60 -14.95 5.34 -16.95
C LEU A 60 -14.66 6.67 -16.26
N VAL A 61 -13.63 7.34 -16.70
CA VAL A 61 -13.27 8.67 -16.23
C VAL A 61 -13.47 9.65 -17.39
N GLY A 62 -14.49 10.47 -17.27
CA GLY A 62 -14.75 11.54 -18.23
C GLY A 62 -14.20 12.85 -17.75
N THR A 63 -13.38 13.51 -18.57
CA THR A 63 -12.79 14.82 -18.25
C THR A 63 -13.37 15.90 -19.14
N SER A 64 -13.63 17.06 -18.57
CA SER A 64 -13.96 18.32 -19.25
C SER A 64 -13.13 19.44 -18.63
N LYS A 65 -13.18 20.65 -19.19
CA LYS A 65 -12.30 21.77 -18.79
C LYS A 65 -12.24 22.03 -17.27
N ASP A 66 -13.34 21.84 -16.56
CA ASP A 66 -13.49 22.22 -15.16
C ASP A 66 -14.00 21.07 -14.26
N SER A 67 -14.15 19.86 -14.79
CA SER A 67 -14.74 18.74 -14.04
C SER A 67 -14.23 17.37 -14.49
N GLU A 68 -14.18 16.47 -13.55
CA GLU A 68 -13.95 15.04 -13.77
C GLU A 68 -15.16 14.27 -13.25
N VAL A 69 -15.64 13.33 -14.03
CA VAL A 69 -16.75 12.44 -13.66
C VAL A 69 -16.28 11.00 -13.73
N VAL A 70 -16.41 10.29 -12.62
CA VAL A 70 -16.07 8.87 -12.54
C VAL A 70 -17.33 8.03 -12.51
N HIS A 71 -17.37 6.99 -13.33
CA HIS A 71 -18.45 6.01 -13.36
C HIS A 71 -17.90 4.57 -13.29
N VAL A 72 -18.25 3.86 -12.22
CA VAL A 72 -17.81 2.46 -12.03
C VAL A 72 -18.68 1.53 -12.88
N LEU A 73 -18.05 0.66 -13.67
CA LEU A 73 -18.71 -0.37 -14.46
C LEU A 73 -18.90 -1.63 -13.58
N ALA A 74 -20.10 -1.79 -13.02
CA ALA A 74 -20.39 -2.91 -12.10
C ALA A 74 -20.97 -4.13 -12.83
N ASN A 75 -22.21 -4.01 -13.34
CA ASN A 75 -22.96 -5.13 -13.92
C ASN A 75 -23.22 -4.99 -15.42
N GLU A 76 -23.02 -3.81 -15.96
CA GLU A 76 -23.28 -3.51 -17.37
C GLU A 76 -22.12 -2.70 -17.96
N ILE A 77 -21.63 -3.18 -19.10
CA ILE A 77 -20.59 -2.48 -19.88
C ILE A 77 -21.30 -1.58 -20.88
N ALA A 78 -21.68 -0.40 -20.43
CA ALA A 78 -22.36 0.60 -21.24
C ALA A 78 -21.94 2.02 -20.83
N PHE A 79 -22.01 2.95 -21.80
CA PHE A 79 -21.75 4.36 -21.52
C PHE A 79 -22.89 4.97 -20.70
N PRO A 80 -22.58 5.55 -19.53
CA PRO A 80 -23.57 6.26 -18.75
C PRO A 80 -23.88 7.64 -19.36
N LYS A 81 -25.12 8.10 -19.20
CA LYS A 81 -25.52 9.43 -19.66
C LYS A 81 -24.73 10.56 -19.00
N SER A 82 -24.21 10.33 -17.82
CA SER A 82 -23.39 11.31 -17.07
C SER A 82 -22.09 11.71 -17.78
N LEU A 83 -21.61 10.90 -18.71
CA LEU A 83 -20.39 11.17 -19.48
C LEU A 83 -20.66 11.79 -20.87
N SER A 84 -21.91 12.00 -21.25
CA SER A 84 -22.30 12.61 -22.54
C SER A 84 -21.98 14.10 -22.56
N GLY A 85 -20.82 14.52 -22.75
CA GLY A 85 -20.39 15.93 -22.73
C GLY A 85 -18.98 16.11 -22.23
N SER A 86 -18.34 14.99 -21.91
CA SER A 86 -16.92 14.98 -21.61
C SER A 86 -16.09 15.23 -22.88
N ASP A 87 -14.98 15.96 -22.74
CA ASP A 87 -14.04 16.19 -23.84
C ASP A 87 -13.24 14.92 -24.17
N SER A 88 -12.99 14.11 -23.18
CA SER A 88 -12.37 12.78 -23.31
C SER A 88 -12.91 11.81 -22.28
N VAL A 89 -12.89 10.51 -22.62
CA VAL A 89 -13.22 9.43 -21.70
C VAL A 89 -12.13 8.39 -21.72
N ILE A 90 -11.68 8.03 -20.52
CA ILE A 90 -10.68 7.00 -20.29
C ILE A 90 -11.38 5.80 -19.64
N LEU A 91 -11.14 4.61 -20.18
CA LEU A 91 -11.46 3.37 -19.50
C LEU A 91 -10.25 2.98 -18.64
N GLU A 92 -10.43 3.00 -17.33
CA GLU A 92 -9.48 2.46 -16.36
C GLU A 92 -9.92 1.06 -15.96
N PHE A 93 -8.99 0.14 -15.95
CA PHE A 93 -9.21 -1.28 -15.68
C PHE A 93 -8.15 -1.79 -14.72
N SER A 94 -8.55 -2.49 -13.67
CA SER A 94 -7.65 -3.05 -12.68
C SER A 94 -8.03 -4.49 -12.35
N ALA A 95 -7.05 -5.38 -12.35
CA ALA A 95 -7.15 -6.73 -11.81
C ALA A 95 -6.31 -6.82 -10.56
N ARG A 96 -6.89 -7.21 -9.42
CA ARG A 96 -6.20 -7.23 -8.14
C ARG A 96 -6.48 -8.50 -7.34
N LYS A 97 -5.41 -9.18 -6.96
CA LYS A 97 -5.43 -10.21 -5.92
C LYS A 97 -5.22 -9.54 -4.58
N ILE A 98 -6.26 -9.55 -3.78
CA ILE A 98 -6.15 -9.13 -2.39
C ILE A 98 -5.52 -10.30 -1.65
N LEU A 99 -4.23 -10.17 -1.38
CA LEU A 99 -3.59 -11.00 -0.38
C LEU A 99 -4.17 -10.49 0.93
N ARG A 100 -5.12 -11.24 1.49
CA ARG A 100 -5.46 -11.00 2.88
C ARG A 100 -4.14 -11.06 3.62
N ALA A 101 -3.58 -9.90 3.93
CA ALA A 101 -2.66 -9.86 5.03
C ALA A 101 -3.38 -10.66 6.11
N GLU A 102 -2.74 -11.63 6.71
CA GLU A 102 -3.18 -12.16 8.00
C GLU A 102 -3.10 -11.01 9.00
N SER A 103 -3.78 -9.97 8.65
CA SER A 103 -3.74 -8.60 9.13
C SER A 103 -4.53 -8.44 10.37
N GLN A 104 -4.65 -9.44 11.08
CA GLN A 104 -5.00 -9.34 12.47
C GLN A 104 -4.18 -10.37 13.23
N LEU A 105 -2.91 -10.49 12.91
CA LEU A 105 -1.96 -10.51 13.98
C LEU A 105 -2.20 -9.20 14.75
N GLN A 106 -3.25 -9.19 15.57
CA GLN A 106 -3.27 -8.28 16.71
C GLN A 106 -1.93 -8.56 17.37
N ALA A 107 -1.01 -7.63 17.19
CA ALA A 107 0.33 -7.77 17.71
C ALA A 107 0.16 -7.99 19.22
N LYS A 108 0.16 -9.25 19.63
CA LYS A 108 0.08 -9.59 21.05
C LYS A 108 1.34 -9.00 21.65
N VAL A 109 1.13 -8.00 22.45
CA VAL A 109 2.20 -7.34 23.18
C VAL A 109 2.23 -7.98 24.56
N SER A 110 3.25 -8.75 24.82
CA SER A 110 3.54 -9.23 26.18
C SER A 110 4.02 -8.06 27.04
N LYS A 111 3.82 -8.15 28.35
CA LYS A 111 4.43 -7.20 29.28
C LYS A 111 5.93 -7.46 29.34
N GLY A 112 6.71 -6.53 28.85
CA GLY A 112 8.18 -6.54 28.88
C GLY A 112 8.77 -5.41 29.71
N ALA A 113 10.07 -5.27 29.60
CA ALA A 113 10.82 -4.24 30.30
C ALA A 113 11.01 -2.99 29.42
N VAL A 114 11.45 -1.90 30.01
CA VAL A 114 11.96 -0.77 29.24
C VAL A 114 13.21 -1.24 28.47
N ALA A 115 13.20 -1.04 27.17
CA ALA A 115 14.30 -1.45 26.29
C ALA A 115 15.63 -0.85 26.78
N LYS A 116 16.66 -1.68 26.76
CA LYS A 116 17.99 -1.22 27.16
C LYS A 116 18.63 -0.43 26.03
N LYS A 117 19.08 0.77 26.35
CA LYS A 117 19.84 1.61 25.42
C LYS A 117 21.22 0.99 25.17
N ASP A 118 21.56 0.77 23.91
CA ASP A 118 22.86 0.22 23.51
C ASP A 118 23.91 1.32 23.29
N ASN A 119 23.48 2.45 22.69
CA ASN A 119 24.39 3.52 22.31
C ASN A 119 23.64 4.88 22.29
N VAL A 120 24.36 5.92 21.86
CA VAL A 120 23.84 7.27 21.56
C VAL A 120 24.33 7.69 20.19
N ARG A 121 23.46 8.30 19.40
CA ARG A 121 23.81 8.84 18.09
C ARG A 121 23.37 10.28 17.98
N SER A 122 24.26 11.15 17.49
CA SER A 122 23.90 12.51 17.11
C SER A 122 23.12 12.51 15.80
N ILE A 123 21.91 13.07 15.80
CA ILE A 123 21.01 13.18 14.66
C ILE A 123 20.73 14.66 14.42
N PHE A 124 20.79 15.08 13.16
CA PHE A 124 20.34 16.40 12.74
C PHE A 124 18.82 16.41 12.62
N GLY A 125 18.15 17.18 13.44
CA GLY A 125 16.69 17.22 13.51
C GLY A 125 16.05 18.19 12.53
N ASP A 126 14.73 18.07 12.37
CA ASP A 126 13.92 18.95 11.51
C ASP A 126 13.95 20.43 11.99
N ASN A 127 14.32 20.67 13.25
CA ASN A 127 14.54 22.00 13.82
C ASN A 127 15.88 22.65 13.45
N GLY A 128 16.71 21.97 12.67
CA GLY A 128 18.04 22.46 12.26
C GLY A 128 19.12 22.33 13.33
N GLU A 129 18.91 21.53 14.37
CA GLU A 129 19.86 21.31 15.46
C GLU A 129 20.28 19.85 15.57
N TRP A 130 21.50 19.66 16.07
CA TRP A 130 22.00 18.31 16.42
C TRP A 130 21.49 17.91 17.80
N SER A 131 20.98 16.70 17.91
CA SER A 131 20.51 16.14 19.18
C SER A 131 21.05 14.73 19.36
N ASP A 132 21.48 14.41 20.55
CA ASP A 132 21.96 13.08 20.92
C ASP A 132 20.79 12.20 21.33
N LEU A 133 20.49 11.20 20.49
CA LEU A 133 19.38 10.29 20.69
C LEU A 133 19.85 8.91 21.18
N PRO A 134 19.07 8.25 22.05
CA PRO A 134 19.36 6.89 22.44
C PRO A 134 19.16 5.95 21.24
N VAL A 135 20.04 4.95 21.13
CA VAL A 135 19.97 3.90 20.12
C VAL A 135 19.61 2.58 20.78
N TYR A 136 18.65 1.89 20.19
CA TYR A 136 18.20 0.55 20.58
C TYR A 136 18.46 -0.42 19.44
N GLY A 137 19.30 -1.45 19.67
CA GLY A 137 19.55 -2.51 18.70
C GLY A 137 18.45 -3.56 18.73
N VAL A 138 17.86 -3.87 17.56
CA VAL A 138 16.79 -4.88 17.46
C VAL A 138 17.23 -6.21 18.04
N SER A 139 18.47 -6.62 17.77
CA SER A 139 19.04 -7.88 18.25
C SER A 139 19.18 -7.99 19.77
N SER A 140 19.19 -6.85 20.49
CA SER A 140 19.29 -6.82 21.95
C SER A 140 17.92 -6.79 22.64
N MET A 141 16.85 -6.49 21.89
CA MET A 141 15.50 -6.40 22.40
C MET A 141 14.76 -7.74 22.39
N LYS A 142 13.81 -7.88 23.30
CA LYS A 142 12.97 -9.07 23.45
C LYS A 142 11.48 -8.71 23.28
N PRO A 143 10.62 -9.67 22.97
CA PRO A 143 9.17 -9.45 22.98
C PRO A 143 8.69 -8.78 24.26
N GLY A 144 7.92 -7.70 24.12
CA GLY A 144 7.45 -6.87 25.20
C GLY A 144 8.35 -5.70 25.57
N ASP A 145 9.59 -5.67 25.14
CA ASP A 145 10.47 -4.52 25.39
C ASP A 145 9.90 -3.26 24.69
N HIS A 146 9.95 -2.14 25.36
CA HIS A 146 9.32 -0.91 24.93
C HIS A 146 10.16 0.32 25.28
N GLY A 147 9.89 1.40 24.56
CA GLY A 147 10.54 2.69 24.80
C GLY A 147 9.77 3.84 24.16
N ALA A 148 10.24 5.06 24.44
CA ALA A 148 9.65 6.27 23.89
C ALA A 148 10.67 7.06 23.07
N GLY A 149 10.17 7.81 22.08
CA GLY A 149 10.95 8.76 21.31
C GLY A 149 11.16 10.09 22.07
N PRO A 150 12.15 10.89 21.64
CA PRO A 150 12.94 10.66 20.43
C PRO A 150 14.03 9.58 20.63
N ALA A 151 14.15 8.66 19.68
CA ALA A 151 15.06 7.53 19.77
C ALA A 151 15.38 6.98 18.37
N VAL A 152 16.42 6.19 18.27
CA VAL A 152 16.79 5.44 17.07
C VAL A 152 16.71 3.94 17.35
N ILE A 153 16.10 3.19 16.45
CA ILE A 153 16.11 1.73 16.47
C ILE A 153 16.93 1.26 15.29
N GLU A 154 17.89 0.39 15.52
CA GLU A 154 18.85 -0.06 14.50
C GLU A 154 18.95 -1.56 14.41
N GLU A 155 19.15 -2.04 13.21
CA GLU A 155 19.54 -3.37 12.82
C GLU A 155 20.55 -3.27 11.67
N GLU A 156 21.19 -4.36 11.27
CA GLU A 156 22.22 -4.39 10.22
C GLU A 156 21.78 -3.69 8.92
N TYR A 157 20.50 -3.87 8.52
CA TYR A 157 19.95 -3.33 7.26
C TYR A 157 18.82 -2.34 7.47
N PHE A 158 18.59 -1.89 8.70
CA PHE A 158 17.43 -1.10 9.02
C PHE A 158 17.74 -0.05 10.09
N THR A 159 17.20 1.14 9.88
CA THR A 159 17.23 2.23 10.88
C THR A 159 15.87 2.90 10.93
N CYS A 160 15.29 3.03 12.12
CA CYS A 160 14.03 3.71 12.35
C CYS A 160 14.20 4.86 13.35
N LEU A 161 13.75 6.05 12.98
CA LEU A 161 13.66 7.18 13.88
C LEU A 161 12.28 7.19 14.57
N VAL A 162 12.26 6.94 15.87
CA VAL A 162 11.08 7.13 16.72
C VAL A 162 11.02 8.60 17.09
N ARG A 163 10.03 9.32 16.58
CA ARG A 163 9.89 10.78 16.83
C ARG A 163 9.42 11.06 18.23
N GLN A 164 9.61 12.29 18.66
CA GLN A 164 9.06 12.78 19.94
C GLN A 164 7.53 12.60 19.97
N GLY A 165 7.01 12.11 21.08
CA GLY A 165 5.58 11.81 21.27
C GLY A 165 5.15 10.45 20.77
N TRP A 166 6.06 9.68 20.12
CA TRP A 166 5.83 8.29 19.72
C TRP A 166 6.49 7.34 20.71
N SER A 167 5.93 6.15 20.81
CA SER A 167 6.51 5.03 21.54
C SER A 167 6.65 3.81 20.66
N PHE A 168 7.47 2.86 21.07
CA PHE A 168 7.62 1.59 20.41
C PHE A 168 7.48 0.42 21.39
N VAL A 169 7.08 -0.71 20.86
CA VAL A 169 7.06 -1.98 21.60
C VAL A 169 7.40 -3.12 20.65
N VAL A 170 8.15 -4.10 21.16
CA VAL A 170 8.46 -5.34 20.43
C VAL A 170 7.33 -6.34 20.62
N THR A 171 6.75 -6.83 19.54
CA THR A 171 5.66 -7.81 19.57
C THR A 171 6.17 -9.21 19.92
N GLU A 172 5.26 -10.17 20.14
CA GLU A 172 5.63 -11.59 20.36
C GLU A 172 6.33 -12.22 19.15
N LEU A 173 6.13 -11.65 17.96
CA LEU A 173 6.77 -12.09 16.72
C LEU A 173 8.11 -11.43 16.45
N GLY A 174 8.53 -10.48 17.30
CA GLY A 174 9.76 -9.71 17.12
C GLY A 174 9.58 -8.45 16.27
N ASP A 175 8.37 -8.14 15.80
CA ASP A 175 8.10 -6.91 15.06
C ASP A 175 8.13 -5.70 15.99
N ILE A 176 8.47 -4.53 15.45
CA ILE A 176 8.43 -3.26 16.18
C ILE A 176 7.15 -2.52 15.80
N CYS A 177 6.28 -2.33 16.79
CA CYS A 177 5.07 -1.55 16.67
C CYS A 177 5.32 -0.13 17.19
N LEU A 178 5.01 0.88 16.37
CA LEU A 178 5.07 2.30 16.75
C LEU A 178 3.66 2.81 17.05
N THR A 179 3.50 3.51 18.16
CA THR A 179 2.23 4.08 18.62
C THR A 179 2.35 5.53 19.07
#